data_c668fddda745d8682dbf59f3d460b013
#
_entry.id   c668fddda745d8682dbf59f3d460b013
#
_cell.length_a   1.000
_cell.length_b   1.000
_cell.length_c   1.000
_cell.angle_alpha   90.00
_cell.angle_beta   90.00
_cell.angle_gamma   90.00
#
_symmetry.space_group_name_H-M   'P 1'
#
loop_
_entity.id
_entity.type
_entity.pdbx_description
1 polymer ?
#
loop_
_entity_poly.entity_id
_entity_poly.type
_entity_poly.pdbx_seq_one_letter_code
_entity_poly.pdbx_strand_id
1 'polypeptide(L)'
;MDRWESWQRHTPDGAVEAEQRVALARPVVEYSAAGAEQLGRAYWREVRGVTGSLVRVRELDGSVELRLAGRGPVLLRFERPTVEASASRAFCSFPIAGGLLTRRAAGEISFEQIPGVLRSTIRGFFPRVGFYDRLQGRAHVAVSRRYFQRLIAEAGR
;
A
#
# COMPACT_ATOMS: atom_id res chain seq x y z
N MET A 1 -2.76 6.27 -22.50
CA MET A 1 -1.78 6.93 -21.64
C MET A 1 -2.34 6.96 -20.23
N ASP A 2 -1.73 6.20 -19.35
CA ASP A 2 -2.23 6.06 -17.98
C ASP A 2 -2.00 7.38 -17.23
N ARG A 3 -3.07 8.03 -16.83
CA ARG A 3 -2.99 9.26 -16.05
C ARG A 3 -2.61 8.90 -14.62
N TRP A 4 -1.37 9.12 -14.29
CA TRP A 4 -0.82 8.94 -12.95
C TRP A 4 -0.93 10.26 -12.17
N GLU A 5 -1.48 10.18 -10.96
CA GLU A 5 -1.54 11.30 -10.03
C GLU A 5 -1.01 10.87 -8.66
N SER A 6 -0.30 11.76 -8.01
CA SER A 6 0.29 11.52 -6.69
C SER A 6 0.29 12.79 -5.87
N TRP A 7 -0.10 12.69 -4.62
CA TRP A 7 0.04 13.78 -3.67
C TRP A 7 0.38 13.26 -2.27
N GLN A 8 0.99 14.13 -1.48
CA GLN A 8 1.34 13.88 -0.09
C GLN A 8 1.18 15.16 0.71
N ARG A 9 0.68 15.04 1.94
CA ARG A 9 0.59 16.17 2.87
C ARG A 9 0.85 15.71 4.30
N HIS A 10 1.25 16.67 5.14
CA HIS A 10 1.33 16.50 6.58
C HIS A 10 0.13 17.17 7.24
N THR A 11 -0.50 16.47 8.18
CA THR A 11 -1.57 17.05 9.00
C THR A 11 -0.96 17.88 10.14
N PRO A 12 -1.74 18.80 10.77
CA PRO A 12 -1.22 19.63 11.88
C PRO A 12 -0.68 18.83 13.06
N ASP A 13 -1.17 17.61 13.30
CA ASP A 13 -0.71 16.72 14.36
C ASP A 13 0.54 15.90 14.00
N GLY A 14 1.08 16.09 12.80
CA GLY A 14 2.29 15.41 12.32
C GLY A 14 2.06 14.09 11.61
N ALA A 15 0.82 13.72 11.31
CA ALA A 15 0.53 12.56 10.49
C ALA A 15 0.81 12.82 9.01
N VAL A 16 1.11 11.76 8.28
CA VAL A 16 1.25 11.77 6.82
C VAL A 16 0.00 11.21 6.18
N GLU A 17 -0.47 11.89 5.15
CA GLU A 17 -1.49 11.40 4.23
C GLU A 17 -0.92 11.45 2.82
N ALA A 18 -1.10 10.37 2.08
CA ALA A 18 -0.62 10.27 0.70
C ALA A 18 -1.60 9.45 -0.14
N GLU A 19 -1.74 9.81 -1.40
CA GLU A 19 -2.54 9.07 -2.36
C GLU A 19 -1.81 8.99 -3.68
N GLN A 20 -1.80 7.81 -4.26
CA GLN A 20 -1.40 7.57 -5.65
C GLN A 20 -2.59 6.96 -6.37
N ARG A 21 -2.89 7.45 -7.56
CA ARG A 21 -3.96 6.92 -8.37
C ARG A 21 -3.61 6.89 -9.85
N VAL A 22 -4.23 5.97 -10.55
CA VAL A 22 -4.10 5.82 -11.99
C VAL A 22 -5.48 5.60 -12.61
N ALA A 23 -5.69 6.18 -13.79
CA ALA A 23 -6.90 5.95 -14.56
C ALA A 23 -6.87 4.54 -15.17
N LEU A 24 -8.01 3.85 -15.14
CA LEU A 24 -8.18 2.52 -15.69
C LEU A 24 -9.13 2.54 -16.89
N ALA A 25 -8.73 1.92 -18.00
CA ALA A 25 -9.60 1.66 -19.12
C ALA A 25 -10.60 0.51 -18.82
N ARG A 26 -10.19 -0.41 -17.95
CA ARG A 26 -11.00 -1.56 -17.52
C ARG A 26 -10.59 -2.00 -16.11
N PRO A 27 -11.45 -2.74 -15.40
CA PRO A 27 -11.09 -3.27 -14.08
C PRO A 27 -9.86 -4.18 -14.14
N VAL A 28 -8.99 -4.08 -13.13
CA VAL A 28 -7.79 -4.93 -12.98
C VAL A 28 -8.01 -6.09 -12.02
N VAL A 29 -9.02 -5.98 -11.16
CA VAL A 29 -9.50 -7.07 -10.29
C VAL A 29 -11.02 -7.13 -10.37
N GLU A 30 -11.59 -8.25 -9.93
CA GLU A 30 -13.04 -8.37 -9.80
C GLU A 30 -13.58 -7.47 -8.69
N TYR A 31 -14.78 -6.99 -8.84
CA TYR A 31 -15.52 -6.30 -7.78
C TYR A 31 -16.10 -7.33 -6.82
N SER A 32 -15.21 -7.90 -5.99
CA SER A 32 -15.51 -8.98 -5.05
C SER A 32 -14.54 -8.94 -3.88
N ALA A 33 -14.84 -9.67 -2.82
CA ALA A 33 -13.91 -9.83 -1.68
C ALA A 33 -12.56 -10.42 -2.14
N ALA A 34 -12.58 -11.40 -3.03
CA ALA A 34 -11.37 -12.01 -3.60
C ALA A 34 -10.54 -10.99 -4.39
N GLY A 35 -11.20 -10.14 -5.19
CA GLY A 35 -10.54 -9.04 -5.92
C GLY A 35 -9.92 -8.01 -4.98
N ALA A 36 -10.61 -7.64 -3.91
CA ALA A 36 -10.09 -6.73 -2.89
C ALA A 36 -8.85 -7.31 -2.19
N GLU A 37 -8.89 -8.59 -1.80
CA GLU A 37 -7.72 -9.27 -1.22
C GLU A 37 -6.54 -9.32 -2.19
N GLN A 38 -6.81 -9.52 -3.47
CA GLN A 38 -5.79 -9.51 -4.51
C GLN A 38 -5.08 -8.18 -4.61
N LEU A 39 -5.77 -7.06 -4.43
CA LEU A 39 -5.17 -5.72 -4.40
C LEU A 39 -4.08 -5.63 -3.33
N GLY A 40 -4.35 -6.10 -2.12
CA GLY A 40 -3.38 -6.09 -1.03
C GLY A 40 -2.18 -7.00 -1.30
N ARG A 41 -2.42 -8.24 -1.69
CA ARG A 41 -1.34 -9.19 -1.99
C ARG A 41 -0.40 -8.72 -3.10
N ALA A 42 -0.96 -8.12 -4.13
CA ALA A 42 -0.17 -7.58 -5.23
C ALA A 42 0.76 -6.45 -4.79
N TYR A 43 0.31 -5.61 -3.86
CA TYR A 43 1.14 -4.53 -3.30
C TYR A 43 2.34 -5.08 -2.52
N TRP A 44 2.13 -6.00 -1.60
CA TRP A 44 3.20 -6.58 -0.80
C TRP A 44 4.23 -7.32 -1.64
N ARG A 45 3.81 -7.93 -2.72
CA ARG A 45 4.72 -8.55 -3.69
C ARG A 45 5.67 -7.51 -4.30
N GLU A 46 5.19 -6.31 -4.59
CA GLU A 46 6.02 -5.25 -5.19
C GLU A 46 6.97 -4.59 -4.17
N VAL A 47 6.62 -4.54 -2.91
CA VAL A 47 7.54 -4.07 -1.84
C VAL A 47 8.85 -4.86 -1.90
N ARG A 48 8.75 -6.17 -2.00
CA ARG A 48 9.92 -7.04 -2.10
C ARG A 48 10.74 -6.76 -3.36
N GLY A 49 10.07 -6.59 -4.50
CA GLY A 49 10.73 -6.35 -5.79
C GLY A 49 11.44 -5.00 -5.86
N VAL A 50 10.79 -3.93 -5.39
CA VAL A 50 11.33 -2.56 -5.44
C VAL A 50 12.54 -2.39 -4.51
N THR A 51 12.53 -3.04 -3.35
CA THR A 51 13.62 -2.93 -2.38
C THR A 51 14.80 -3.87 -2.67
N GLY A 52 14.77 -4.65 -3.76
CA GLY A 52 15.82 -5.63 -4.07
C GLY A 52 15.97 -6.69 -3.00
N SER A 53 14.88 -7.07 -2.35
CA SER A 53 14.81 -7.99 -1.21
C SER A 53 15.47 -7.48 0.07
N LEU A 54 15.80 -6.17 0.14
CA LEU A 54 16.29 -5.54 1.35
C LEU A 54 15.21 -5.51 2.44
N VAL A 55 13.95 -5.34 2.06
CA VAL A 55 12.80 -5.46 2.92
C VAL A 55 12.10 -6.80 2.68
N ARG A 56 11.96 -7.59 3.73
CA ARG A 56 11.23 -8.85 3.68
C ARG A 56 9.80 -8.65 4.16
N VAL A 57 8.88 -9.20 3.39
CA VAL A 57 7.45 -9.23 3.72
C VAL A 57 7.13 -10.60 4.31
N ARG A 58 6.59 -10.62 5.52
CA ARG A 58 6.13 -11.83 6.20
C ARG A 58 4.64 -11.72 6.49
N GLU A 59 3.89 -12.72 6.08
CA GLU A 59 2.46 -12.81 6.36
C GLU A 59 2.23 -13.81 7.49
N LEU A 60 1.47 -13.42 8.51
CA LEU A 60 1.12 -14.22 9.68
C LEU A 60 -0.39 -14.09 9.93
N ASP A 61 -1.16 -15.11 9.61
CA ASP A 61 -2.61 -15.15 9.81
C ASP A 61 -3.34 -13.90 9.25
N GLY A 62 -2.91 -13.44 8.06
CA GLY A 62 -3.46 -12.25 7.40
C GLY A 62 -2.83 -10.94 7.82
N SER A 63 -2.08 -10.88 8.93
CA SER A 63 -1.26 -9.72 9.27
C SER A 63 0.03 -9.70 8.45
N VAL A 64 0.62 -8.52 8.30
CA VAL A 64 1.82 -8.32 7.47
C VAL A 64 2.93 -7.67 8.29
N GLU A 65 4.13 -8.20 8.21
CA GLU A 65 5.35 -7.60 8.76
C GLU A 65 6.32 -7.25 7.65
N LEU A 66 6.86 -6.03 7.71
CA LEU A 66 8.00 -5.61 6.90
C LEU A 66 9.24 -5.61 7.76
N ARG A 67 10.20 -6.48 7.44
CA ARG A 67 11.48 -6.58 8.15
C ARG A 67 12.64 -6.17 7.26
N LEU A 68 13.64 -5.58 7.86
CA LEU A 68 14.93 -5.41 7.20
C LEU A 68 15.55 -6.80 6.95
N ALA A 69 16.27 -6.94 5.82
CA ALA A 69 16.80 -8.21 5.34
C ALA A 69 17.53 -9.02 6.43
N GLY A 70 17.38 -10.35 6.33
CA GLY A 70 17.95 -11.27 7.31
C GLY A 70 17.16 -11.30 8.60
N ARG A 71 17.83 -11.07 9.73
CA ARG A 71 17.26 -11.03 11.08
C ARG A 71 17.04 -9.60 11.58
N GLY A 72 16.90 -8.66 10.68
CA GLY A 72 16.75 -7.25 11.01
C GLY A 72 15.47 -6.93 11.76
N PRO A 73 15.35 -5.67 12.26
CA PRO A 73 14.19 -5.24 13.03
C PRO A 73 12.92 -5.21 12.17
N VAL A 74 11.76 -5.27 12.84
CA VAL A 74 10.46 -5.02 12.21
C VAL A 74 10.36 -3.54 11.92
N LEU A 75 10.30 -3.19 10.63
CA LEU A 75 10.16 -1.81 10.17
C LEU A 75 8.73 -1.31 10.33
N LEU A 76 7.77 -2.07 9.85
CA LEU A 76 6.34 -1.82 9.99
C LEU A 76 5.59 -3.14 10.16
N ARG A 77 4.54 -3.07 10.96
CA ARG A 77 3.61 -4.16 11.20
C ARG A 77 2.20 -3.68 10.90
N PHE A 78 1.45 -4.50 10.18
CA PHE A 78 0.06 -4.22 9.82
C PHE A 78 -0.83 -5.32 10.37
N GLU A 79 -1.99 -4.94 10.87
CA GLU A 79 -3.03 -5.88 11.28
C GLU A 79 -3.70 -6.52 10.06
N ARG A 80 -4.53 -7.53 10.31
CA ARG A 80 -5.37 -8.12 9.27
C ARG A 80 -6.13 -7.06 8.50
N PRO A 81 -6.23 -7.19 7.17
CA PRO A 81 -6.96 -6.21 6.38
C PRO A 81 -8.46 -6.28 6.64
N THR A 82 -9.10 -5.13 6.55
CA THR A 82 -10.54 -5.01 6.34
C THR A 82 -10.78 -5.06 4.83
N VAL A 83 -11.71 -5.90 4.41
CA VAL A 83 -12.07 -6.08 3.00
C VAL A 83 -13.52 -5.69 2.81
N GLU A 84 -13.77 -4.84 1.82
CA GLU A 84 -15.10 -4.41 1.42
C GLU A 84 -15.26 -4.56 -0.10
N ALA A 85 -16.41 -5.04 -0.53
CA ALA A 85 -16.70 -5.18 -1.94
C ALA A 85 -18.19 -4.89 -2.23
N SER A 86 -18.43 -4.31 -3.40
CA SER A 86 -19.75 -4.08 -3.96
C SER A 86 -19.69 -4.23 -5.49
N ALA A 87 -20.79 -4.01 -6.18
CA ALA A 87 -20.83 -4.09 -7.65
C ALA A 87 -19.88 -3.10 -8.36
N SER A 88 -19.43 -2.06 -7.66
CA SER A 88 -18.57 -0.99 -8.21
C SER A 88 -17.38 -0.62 -7.32
N ARG A 89 -17.02 -1.48 -6.37
CA ARG A 89 -15.90 -1.21 -5.46
C ARG A 89 -15.24 -2.49 -4.99
N ALA A 90 -13.92 -2.53 -5.04
CA ALA A 90 -13.09 -3.49 -4.34
C ALA A 90 -12.11 -2.71 -3.45
N PHE A 91 -12.13 -2.95 -2.15
CA PHE A 91 -11.38 -2.18 -1.17
C PHE A 91 -10.71 -3.10 -0.14
N CYS A 92 -9.43 -2.82 0.15
CA CYS A 92 -8.65 -3.55 1.14
C CYS A 92 -7.83 -2.55 1.95
N SER A 93 -7.96 -2.57 3.28
CA SER A 93 -7.26 -1.66 4.17
C SER A 93 -6.51 -2.43 5.26
N PHE A 94 -5.23 -2.07 5.46
CA PHE A 94 -4.36 -2.64 6.48
C PHE A 94 -4.07 -1.59 7.56
N PRO A 95 -4.61 -1.73 8.78
CA PRO A 95 -4.25 -0.86 9.89
C PRO A 95 -2.78 -1.03 10.28
N ILE A 96 -2.12 0.07 10.60
CA ILE A 96 -0.73 0.08 11.08
C ILE A 96 -0.71 -0.30 12.55
N ALA A 97 -0.07 -1.42 12.87
CA ALA A 97 0.00 -1.95 14.24
C ALA A 97 1.24 -1.49 15.01
N GLY A 98 2.27 -1.02 14.32
CA GLY A 98 3.51 -0.56 14.94
C GLY A 98 4.72 -0.81 14.05
N GLY A 99 5.89 -0.74 14.64
CA GLY A 99 7.19 -0.94 13.99
C GLY A 99 8.15 0.22 14.21
N LEU A 100 9.38 0.02 13.80
CA LEU A 100 10.47 0.99 14.01
C LEU A 100 10.23 2.32 13.28
N LEU A 101 9.55 2.29 12.13
CA LEU A 101 9.37 3.46 11.28
C LEU A 101 8.17 4.34 11.68
N THR A 102 7.35 3.89 12.62
CA THR A 102 6.21 4.66 13.11
C THR A 102 6.36 5.03 14.58
N ARG A 103 5.87 6.22 14.96
CA ARG A 103 5.82 6.67 16.35
C ARG A 103 4.61 6.11 17.10
N ARG A 104 3.56 5.72 16.38
CA ARG A 104 2.28 5.28 16.94
C ARG A 104 1.73 4.10 16.16
N ALA A 105 1.01 3.24 16.86
CA ALA A 105 0.16 2.22 16.25
C ALA A 105 -1.13 2.89 15.76
N ALA A 106 -1.06 3.65 14.67
CA ALA A 106 -2.17 4.43 14.14
C ALA A 106 -2.04 4.57 12.63
N GLY A 107 -3.17 4.82 11.97
CA GLY A 107 -3.25 4.97 10.53
C GLY A 107 -3.43 3.67 9.78
N GLU A 108 -3.50 3.79 8.48
CA GLU A 108 -3.74 2.64 7.58
C GLU A 108 -3.12 2.87 6.20
N ILE A 109 -2.84 1.77 5.52
CA ILE A 109 -2.62 1.75 4.08
C ILE A 109 -3.80 1.03 3.43
N SER A 110 -4.37 1.61 2.39
CA SER A 110 -5.52 1.05 1.69
C SER A 110 -5.33 1.00 0.19
N PHE A 111 -6.02 0.07 -0.43
CA PHE A 111 -6.02 -0.16 -1.88
C PHE A 111 -7.47 -0.24 -2.34
N GLU A 112 -7.79 0.47 -3.41
CA GLU A 112 -9.16 0.55 -3.89
C GLU A 112 -9.22 0.58 -5.41
N GLN A 113 -10.16 -0.18 -5.95
CA GLN A 113 -10.60 -0.06 -7.32
C GLN A 113 -12.06 0.35 -7.35
N ILE A 114 -12.33 1.43 -8.07
CA ILE A 114 -13.66 1.88 -8.46
C ILE A 114 -13.69 2.02 -9.99
N PRO A 115 -14.85 2.19 -10.63
CA PRO A 115 -14.88 2.36 -12.08
C PRO A 115 -13.96 3.49 -12.55
N GLY A 116 -13.02 3.14 -13.44
CA GLY A 116 -12.09 4.07 -14.04
C GLY A 116 -10.88 4.46 -13.19
N VAL A 117 -10.76 3.98 -11.94
CA VAL A 117 -9.67 4.40 -11.04
C VAL A 117 -9.16 3.24 -10.18
N LEU A 118 -7.84 3.15 -10.08
CA LEU A 118 -7.13 2.33 -9.09
C LEU A 118 -6.30 3.26 -8.22
N ARG A 119 -6.40 3.14 -6.89
CA ARG A 119 -5.65 4.00 -5.97
C ARG A 119 -5.07 3.24 -4.78
N SER A 120 -3.96 3.77 -4.27
CA SER A 120 -3.39 3.40 -2.97
C SER A 120 -3.32 4.63 -2.08
N THR A 121 -3.65 4.49 -0.81
CA THR A 121 -3.76 5.62 0.12
C THR A 121 -3.09 5.26 1.44
N ILE A 122 -2.33 6.22 1.99
CA ILE A 122 -1.85 6.18 3.37
C ILE A 122 -2.55 7.30 4.13
N ARG A 123 -3.10 6.99 5.30
CA ARG A 123 -3.75 7.97 6.18
C ARG A 123 -3.34 7.76 7.62
N GLY A 124 -3.14 8.86 8.33
CA GLY A 124 -2.86 8.84 9.76
C GLY A 124 -1.57 8.16 10.15
N PHE A 125 -0.59 8.09 9.27
CA PHE A 125 0.72 7.54 9.53
C PHE A 125 1.61 8.57 10.22
N PHE A 126 2.23 8.19 11.36
CA PHE A 126 3.14 9.06 12.11
C PHE A 126 4.57 8.57 11.96
N PRO A 127 5.37 9.11 11.03
CA PRO A 127 6.76 8.70 10.85
C PRO A 127 7.60 9.07 12.07
N ARG A 128 8.50 8.19 12.47
CA ARG A 128 9.35 8.38 13.65
C ARG A 128 10.38 9.48 13.47
N VAL A 129 10.92 9.64 12.27
CA VAL A 129 11.98 10.60 11.97
C VAL A 129 11.72 11.26 10.63
N GLY A 130 11.80 12.59 10.55
CA GLY A 130 11.53 13.35 9.32
C GLY A 130 12.41 12.97 8.12
N PHE A 131 13.63 12.50 8.37
CA PHE A 131 14.51 11.97 7.32
C PHE A 131 13.95 10.69 6.68
N TYR A 132 13.42 9.77 7.50
CA TYR A 132 12.77 8.55 7.01
C TYR A 132 11.50 8.82 6.23
N ASP A 133 10.79 9.89 6.56
CA ASP A 133 9.59 10.31 5.86
C ASP A 133 9.85 10.50 4.36
N ARG A 134 10.95 11.15 3.98
CA ARG A 134 11.33 11.33 2.58
C ARG A 134 11.66 10.01 1.89
N LEU A 135 12.40 9.12 2.55
CA LEU A 135 12.74 7.81 2.00
C LEU A 135 11.52 6.92 1.86
N GLN A 136 10.67 6.87 2.89
CA GLN A 136 9.43 6.11 2.87
C GLN A 136 8.46 6.62 1.81
N GLY A 137 8.32 7.94 1.68
CA GLY A 137 7.46 8.56 0.67
C GLY A 137 7.91 8.18 -0.74
N ARG A 138 9.21 8.23 -1.01
CA ARG A 138 9.78 7.82 -2.31
C ARG A 138 9.63 6.33 -2.56
N ALA A 139 9.87 5.51 -1.55
CA ALA A 139 9.71 4.06 -1.66
C ALA A 139 8.24 3.70 -1.92
N HIS A 140 7.31 4.32 -1.18
CA HIS A 140 5.88 4.10 -1.38
C HIS A 140 5.42 4.49 -2.79
N VAL A 141 5.87 5.63 -3.30
CA VAL A 141 5.56 6.06 -4.68
C VAL A 141 6.12 5.08 -5.70
N ALA A 142 7.36 4.63 -5.53
CA ALA A 142 7.98 3.66 -6.43
C ALA A 142 7.26 2.31 -6.41
N VAL A 143 6.91 1.82 -5.23
CA VAL A 143 6.13 0.58 -5.06
C VAL A 143 4.75 0.72 -5.70
N SER A 144 4.04 1.80 -5.41
CA SER A 144 2.70 2.04 -5.95
C SER A 144 2.70 2.12 -7.47
N ARG A 145 3.69 2.78 -8.05
CA ARG A 145 3.83 2.91 -9.51
C ARG A 145 4.04 1.55 -10.16
N ARG A 146 4.94 0.74 -9.63
CA ARG A 146 5.20 -0.60 -10.14
C ARG A 146 4.01 -1.53 -9.93
N TYR A 147 3.35 -1.43 -8.80
CA TYR A 147 2.13 -2.13 -8.46
C TYR A 147 1.02 -1.88 -9.48
N PHE A 148 0.74 -0.62 -9.80
CA PHE A 148 -0.26 -0.27 -10.80
C PHE A 148 0.10 -0.78 -12.20
N GLN A 149 1.33 -0.57 -12.62
CA GLN A 149 1.82 -1.04 -13.92
C GLN A 149 1.64 -2.56 -14.07
N ARG A 150 1.97 -3.30 -13.03
CA ARG A 150 1.88 -4.75 -13.05
C ARG A 150 0.44 -5.25 -13.06
N LEU A 151 -0.44 -4.69 -12.24
CA LEU A 151 -1.86 -5.05 -12.25
C LEU A 151 -2.52 -4.78 -13.61
N ILE A 152 -2.22 -3.62 -14.20
CA ILE A 152 -2.73 -3.27 -15.53
C ILE A 152 -2.21 -4.24 -16.58
N ALA A 153 -0.94 -4.57 -16.55
CA ALA A 153 -0.33 -5.52 -17.49
C ALA A 153 -0.90 -6.93 -17.34
N GLU A 154 -1.09 -7.41 -16.12
CA GLU A 154 -1.68 -8.74 -15.85
C GLU A 154 -3.15 -8.81 -16.29
N ALA A 155 -3.93 -7.77 -16.08
CA ALA A 155 -5.31 -7.70 -16.53
C ALA A 155 -5.44 -7.60 -18.06
N GLY A 156 -4.37 -7.24 -18.76
CA GLY A 156 -4.30 -7.14 -20.23
C GLY A 156 -4.02 -8.48 -20.92
N ARG A 157 -3.72 -9.51 -20.18
CA ARG A 157 -3.45 -10.87 -20.71
C ARG A 157 -4.71 -11.73 -20.64
#